data_11aa938e5700eefaa299238a4f508791
#
_entry.id   11aa938e5700eefaa299238a4f508791
#
_cell.length_a   1.000
_cell.length_b   1.000
_cell.length_c   1.000
_cell.angle_alpha   90.00
_cell.angle_beta   90.00
_cell.angle_gamma   90.00
#
_symmetry.space_group_name_H-M   'P 1'
#
loop_
_entity.id
_entity.type
_entity.pdbx_description
1 polymer ?
#
loop_
_entity_poly.entity_id
_entity_poly.type
_entity_poly.pdbx_seq_one_letter_code
_entity_poly.pdbx_strand_id
1 'polypeptide(L)'
;GSNGPLVILLDDGWSSAASWEARIKAADELIANAENDRRGVAIVPLSEPTRDITLAPAGTARVMVRQLSPKPYAVERVETLPAIARFLKASGDCDIAWLSDGIDTGRGSEFIEGLGKIVENRPLTIFDSGAAPAHALVAAENAAAKMTVKVLRANGGGIDAGVIRALDQKNSPIG
;
A
#
# COMPACT_ATOMS: atom_id res chain seq x y z
N GLY A 1 7.90 -9.51 12.23
CA GLY A 1 7.77 -9.32 10.81
C GLY A 1 7.62 -10.63 10.09
N SER A 2 6.92 -10.63 8.98
CA SER A 2 6.77 -11.79 8.13
C SER A 2 8.08 -12.09 7.39
N ASN A 3 8.39 -13.36 7.18
CA ASN A 3 9.52 -13.77 6.34
C ASN A 3 9.12 -13.90 4.85
N GLY A 4 7.87 -13.64 4.54
CA GLY A 4 7.35 -13.72 3.20
C GLY A 4 7.64 -12.49 2.35
N PRO A 5 7.14 -12.45 1.11
CA PRO A 5 7.37 -11.33 0.21
C PRO A 5 6.69 -10.05 0.67
N LEU A 6 7.17 -8.93 0.13
CA LEU A 6 6.54 -7.62 0.27
C LEU A 6 5.74 -7.30 -0.99
N VAL A 7 4.47 -6.94 -0.83
CA VAL A 7 3.61 -6.52 -1.93
C VAL A 7 3.37 -5.01 -1.81
N ILE A 8 3.75 -4.26 -2.81
CA ILE A 8 3.56 -2.81 -2.86
C ILE A 8 2.46 -2.47 -3.86
N LEU A 9 1.34 -1.97 -3.34
CA LEU A 9 0.23 -1.44 -4.14
C LEU A 9 0.49 0.04 -4.34
N LEU A 10 0.64 0.49 -5.57
CA LEU A 10 1.04 1.87 -5.88
C LEU A 10 -0.07 2.60 -6.63
N ASP A 11 -0.58 3.68 -6.03
CA ASP A 11 -1.45 4.62 -6.72
C ASP A 11 -0.63 5.38 -7.78
N ASP A 12 -1.00 5.20 -9.05
CA ASP A 12 -0.31 5.81 -10.19
C ASP A 12 -1.27 6.42 -11.21
N GLY A 13 -2.45 6.86 -10.76
CA GLY A 13 -3.41 7.60 -11.58
C GLY A 13 -3.02 9.08 -11.77
N TRP A 14 -3.86 9.83 -12.48
CA TRP A 14 -3.60 11.24 -12.78
C TRP A 14 -3.49 12.12 -11.53
N SER A 15 -4.25 11.82 -10.49
CA SER A 15 -4.20 12.52 -9.20
C SER A 15 -2.91 12.26 -8.42
N SER A 16 -2.11 11.28 -8.85
CA SER A 16 -0.89 10.88 -8.17
C SER A 16 0.29 11.83 -8.39
N ALA A 17 0.20 12.72 -9.39
CA ALA A 17 1.34 13.56 -9.79
C ALA A 17 1.81 14.50 -8.67
N ALA A 18 0.88 15.06 -7.89
CA ALA A 18 1.20 16.05 -6.86
C ALA A 18 2.05 15.49 -5.71
N SER A 19 1.97 14.19 -5.43
CA SER A 19 2.69 13.56 -4.31
C SER A 19 3.52 12.35 -4.76
N TRP A 20 3.82 12.29 -6.05
CA TRP A 20 4.51 11.17 -6.66
C TRP A 20 5.87 10.87 -6.02
N GLU A 21 6.70 11.91 -5.83
CA GLU A 21 8.04 11.75 -5.26
C GLU A 21 8.00 11.18 -3.84
N ALA A 22 7.01 11.58 -3.04
CA ALA A 22 6.86 11.06 -1.68
C ALA A 22 6.55 9.55 -1.69
N ARG A 23 5.71 9.09 -2.63
CA ARG A 23 5.41 7.66 -2.75
C ARG A 23 6.60 6.86 -3.26
N ILE A 24 7.32 7.38 -4.23
CA ILE A 24 8.53 6.71 -4.75
C ILE A 24 9.60 6.61 -3.66
N LYS A 25 9.77 7.66 -2.85
CA LYS A 25 10.68 7.61 -1.70
C LYS A 25 10.25 6.55 -0.68
N ALA A 26 8.96 6.47 -0.38
CA ALA A 26 8.42 5.44 0.51
C ALA A 26 8.64 4.03 -0.06
N ALA A 27 8.42 3.85 -1.36
CA ALA A 27 8.70 2.59 -2.04
C ALA A 27 10.18 2.20 -1.95
N ASP A 28 11.09 3.14 -2.19
CA ASP A 28 12.53 2.88 -2.08
C ASP A 28 12.92 2.44 -0.68
N GLU A 29 12.38 3.05 0.36
CA GLU A 29 12.66 2.67 1.76
C GLU A 29 12.14 1.27 2.08
N LEU A 30 10.92 0.95 1.65
CA LEU A 30 10.34 -0.39 1.83
C LEU A 30 11.14 -1.46 1.09
N ILE A 31 11.55 -1.17 -0.13
CA ILE A 31 12.35 -2.10 -0.95
C ILE A 31 13.73 -2.30 -0.32
N ALA A 32 14.36 -1.24 0.20
CA ALA A 32 15.64 -1.35 0.88
C ALA A 32 15.56 -2.27 2.10
N ASN A 33 14.49 -2.14 2.89
CA ASN A 33 14.26 -3.03 4.03
C ASN A 33 14.04 -4.48 3.60
N ALA A 34 13.27 -4.69 2.53
CA ALA A 34 13.06 -6.03 1.96
C ALA A 34 14.37 -6.65 1.46
N GLU A 35 15.23 -5.85 0.84
CA GLU A 35 16.54 -6.28 0.36
C GLU A 35 17.44 -6.73 1.51
N ASN A 36 17.47 -5.96 2.60
CA ASN A 36 18.22 -6.32 3.81
C ASN A 36 17.73 -7.63 4.42
N ASP A 37 16.44 -7.88 4.35
CA ASP A 37 15.80 -9.08 4.88
C ASP A 37 15.75 -10.24 3.85
N ARG A 38 16.34 -10.05 2.68
CA ARG A 38 16.38 -11.02 1.57
C ARG A 38 14.98 -11.47 1.12
N ARG A 39 14.04 -10.53 1.08
CA ARG A 39 12.65 -10.78 0.70
C ARG A 39 12.42 -10.39 -0.75
N GLY A 40 11.60 -11.17 -1.46
CA GLY A 40 11.10 -10.79 -2.76
C GLY A 40 10.08 -9.65 -2.67
N VAL A 41 9.92 -8.90 -3.74
CA VAL A 41 9.01 -7.76 -3.82
C VAL A 41 8.12 -7.88 -5.05
N ALA A 42 6.83 -7.63 -4.88
CA ALA A 42 5.88 -7.49 -5.97
C ALA A 42 5.42 -6.03 -6.04
N ILE A 43 5.58 -5.41 -7.20
CA ILE A 43 5.10 -4.06 -7.47
C ILE A 43 3.80 -4.15 -8.24
N VAL A 44 2.74 -3.53 -7.71
CA VAL A 44 1.39 -3.56 -8.27
C VAL A 44 0.93 -2.14 -8.59
N PRO A 45 1.17 -1.65 -9.82
CA PRO A 45 0.56 -0.39 -10.25
C PRO A 45 -0.95 -0.56 -10.34
N LEU A 46 -1.70 0.28 -9.62
CA LEU A 46 -3.17 0.15 -9.56
C LEU A 46 -3.85 0.63 -10.85
N SER A 47 -3.10 1.24 -11.78
CA SER A 47 -3.58 1.56 -13.12
C SER A 47 -3.66 0.34 -14.06
N GLU A 48 -3.11 -0.79 -13.64
CA GLU A 48 -3.02 -2.00 -14.47
C GLU A 48 -3.73 -3.17 -13.78
N PRO A 49 -5.09 -3.16 -13.70
CA PRO A 49 -5.84 -4.12 -12.90
C PRO A 49 -5.79 -5.56 -13.42
N THR A 50 -5.47 -5.75 -14.70
CA THR A 50 -5.39 -7.07 -15.32
C THR A 50 -3.96 -7.62 -15.43
N ARG A 51 -2.97 -6.83 -15.03
CA ARG A 51 -1.58 -7.26 -15.04
C ARG A 51 -1.34 -8.36 -14.02
N ASP A 52 -0.62 -9.39 -14.41
CA ASP A 52 -0.18 -10.44 -13.50
C ASP A 52 0.78 -9.86 -12.45
N ILE A 53 0.53 -10.20 -11.18
CA ILE A 53 1.40 -9.81 -10.08
C ILE A 53 2.51 -10.85 -9.97
N THR A 54 3.75 -10.40 -10.11
CA THR A 54 4.92 -11.27 -10.07
C THR A 54 5.92 -10.79 -9.03
N LEU A 55 6.59 -11.74 -8.39
CA LEU A 55 7.68 -11.45 -7.48
C LEU A 55 8.97 -11.19 -8.26
N ALA A 56 9.74 -10.23 -7.77
CA ALA A 56 11.06 -9.93 -8.28
C ALA A 56 12.04 -9.78 -7.11
N PRO A 57 13.34 -9.96 -7.35
CA PRO A 57 14.34 -9.54 -6.38
C PRO A 57 14.21 -8.04 -6.06
N ALA A 58 14.53 -7.65 -4.84
CA ALA A 58 14.36 -6.26 -4.38
C ALA A 58 15.06 -5.24 -5.29
N GLY A 59 16.27 -5.53 -5.75
CA GLY A 59 16.98 -4.65 -6.67
C GLY A 59 16.25 -4.44 -8.00
N THR A 60 15.65 -5.49 -8.54
CA THR A 60 14.83 -5.43 -9.76
C THR A 60 13.56 -4.61 -9.51
N ALA A 61 12.90 -4.83 -8.38
CA ALA A 61 11.71 -4.07 -8.00
C ALA A 61 12.01 -2.57 -7.88
N ARG A 62 13.17 -2.20 -7.35
CA ARG A 62 13.61 -0.80 -7.27
C ARG A 62 13.68 -0.16 -8.66
N VAL A 63 14.27 -0.85 -9.62
CA VAL A 63 14.34 -0.37 -11.01
C VAL A 63 12.95 -0.21 -11.61
N MET A 64 12.08 -1.19 -11.39
CA MET A 64 10.68 -1.14 -11.87
C MET A 64 9.95 0.09 -11.35
N VAL A 65 10.04 0.36 -10.05
CA VAL A 65 9.39 1.54 -9.44
C VAL A 65 9.88 2.84 -10.05
N ARG A 66 11.17 2.97 -10.29
CA ARG A 66 11.76 4.19 -10.86
C ARG A 66 11.37 4.43 -12.31
N GLN A 67 10.95 3.39 -13.02
CA GLN A 67 10.46 3.50 -14.39
C GLN A 67 8.98 3.87 -14.48
N LEU A 68 8.25 3.82 -13.37
CA LEU A 68 6.84 4.18 -13.34
C LEU A 68 6.68 5.70 -13.34
N SER A 69 5.56 6.16 -13.86
CA SER A 69 5.15 7.56 -13.86
C SER A 69 3.64 7.64 -13.68
N PRO A 70 3.11 8.76 -13.16
CA PRO A 70 1.66 8.93 -13.05
C PRO A 70 0.99 8.84 -14.42
N LYS A 71 -0.12 8.12 -14.47
CA LYS A 71 -0.91 7.97 -15.69
C LYS A 71 -1.82 9.18 -15.89
N PRO A 72 -2.12 9.58 -17.14
CA PRO A 72 -2.96 10.73 -17.44
C PRO A 72 -4.46 10.43 -17.37
N TYR A 73 -4.87 9.44 -16.59
CA TYR A 73 -6.27 9.05 -16.42
C TYR A 73 -6.56 8.63 -14.97
N ALA A 74 -7.85 8.65 -14.61
CA ALA A 74 -8.30 8.19 -13.30
C ALA A 74 -8.22 6.66 -13.21
N VAL A 75 -7.85 6.16 -12.02
CA VAL A 75 -7.67 4.73 -11.76
C VAL A 75 -8.77 4.23 -10.83
N GLU A 76 -9.36 3.10 -11.19
CA GLU A 76 -10.32 2.37 -10.36
C GLU A 76 -9.61 1.29 -9.55
N ARG A 77 -9.17 1.62 -8.34
CA ARG A 77 -8.42 0.72 -7.46
C ARG A 77 -9.12 -0.62 -7.21
N VAL A 78 -10.45 -0.58 -7.07
CA VAL A 78 -11.28 -1.75 -6.74
C VAL A 78 -11.14 -2.85 -7.79
N GLU A 79 -10.88 -2.50 -9.04
CA GLU A 79 -10.71 -3.46 -10.12
C GLU A 79 -9.45 -4.33 -9.97
N THR A 80 -8.49 -3.91 -9.16
CA THR A 80 -7.26 -4.68 -8.88
C THR A 80 -7.47 -5.76 -7.82
N LEU A 81 -8.52 -5.67 -7.02
CA LEU A 81 -8.76 -6.59 -5.90
C LEU A 81 -8.75 -8.08 -6.32
N PRO A 82 -9.36 -8.51 -7.42
CA PRO A 82 -9.31 -9.90 -7.81
C PRO A 82 -7.88 -10.43 -8.07
N ALA A 83 -7.04 -9.63 -8.73
CA ALA A 83 -5.64 -10.02 -8.98
C ALA A 83 -4.84 -10.09 -7.68
N ILE A 84 -5.05 -9.14 -6.77
CA ILE A 84 -4.41 -9.14 -5.45
C ILE A 84 -4.84 -10.39 -4.67
N ALA A 85 -6.13 -10.69 -4.66
CA ALA A 85 -6.66 -11.85 -3.96
C ALA A 85 -6.03 -13.16 -4.47
N ARG A 86 -5.91 -13.33 -5.78
CA ARG A 86 -5.28 -14.51 -6.38
C ARG A 86 -3.82 -14.63 -5.96
N PHE A 87 -3.09 -13.51 -5.99
CA PHE A 87 -1.67 -13.51 -5.61
C PHE A 87 -1.49 -13.87 -4.13
N LEU A 88 -2.29 -13.26 -3.23
CA LEU A 88 -2.20 -13.52 -1.81
C LEU A 88 -2.54 -14.98 -1.47
N LYS A 89 -3.54 -15.53 -2.12
CA LYS A 89 -3.93 -16.93 -1.93
C LYS A 89 -2.79 -17.90 -2.27
N ALA A 90 -2.00 -17.57 -3.29
CA ALA A 90 -0.88 -18.40 -3.73
C ALA A 90 0.40 -18.18 -2.92
N SER A 91 0.55 -17.02 -2.26
CA SER A 91 1.82 -16.58 -1.67
C SER A 91 2.00 -16.95 -0.19
N GLY A 92 0.93 -17.31 0.52
CA GLY A 92 1.01 -17.52 1.96
C GLY A 92 1.27 -16.22 2.73
N ASP A 93 2.22 -16.26 3.68
CA ASP A 93 2.56 -15.08 4.46
C ASP A 93 3.26 -14.03 3.61
N CYS A 94 2.80 -12.78 3.71
CA CYS A 94 3.44 -11.64 3.09
C CYS A 94 3.02 -10.35 3.80
N ASP A 95 3.79 -9.30 3.60
CA ASP A 95 3.44 -7.95 4.06
C ASP A 95 2.92 -7.15 2.87
N ILE A 96 1.91 -6.33 3.12
CA ILE A 96 1.28 -5.53 2.07
C ILE A 96 1.41 -4.06 2.44
N ALA A 97 1.87 -3.26 1.50
CA ALA A 97 1.92 -1.81 1.64
C ALA A 97 1.12 -1.16 0.50
N TRP A 98 0.18 -0.30 0.85
CA TRP A 98 -0.53 0.53 -0.12
C TRP A 98 0.02 1.94 -0.06
N LEU A 99 0.66 2.37 -1.15
CA LEU A 99 1.16 3.72 -1.31
C LEU A 99 0.06 4.56 -1.98
N SER A 100 -0.71 5.25 -1.13
CA SER A 100 -1.94 5.94 -1.52
C SER A 100 -1.68 7.41 -1.84
N ASP A 101 -2.31 7.91 -2.89
CA ASP A 101 -2.37 9.34 -3.22
C ASP A 101 -3.52 10.07 -2.51
N GLY A 102 -4.36 9.34 -1.81
CA GLY A 102 -5.49 9.84 -1.02
C GLY A 102 -6.47 8.74 -0.72
N ILE A 103 -6.68 8.46 0.58
CA ILE A 103 -7.54 7.36 1.03
C ILE A 103 -9.02 7.63 0.72
N ASP A 104 -9.41 8.91 0.70
CA ASP A 104 -10.79 9.37 0.51
C ASP A 104 -11.17 9.61 -0.95
N THR A 105 -10.25 9.39 -1.89
CA THR A 105 -10.49 9.54 -3.32
C THR A 105 -10.68 8.19 -4.01
N GLY A 106 -11.27 8.18 -5.19
CA GLY A 106 -11.33 7.01 -6.06
C GLY A 106 -11.89 5.76 -5.39
N ARG A 107 -13.00 5.87 -4.67
CA ARG A 107 -13.63 4.75 -3.94
C ARG A 107 -12.68 4.10 -2.92
N GLY A 108 -11.87 4.91 -2.26
CA GLY A 108 -10.88 4.43 -1.30
C GLY A 108 -11.46 3.59 -0.17
N SER A 109 -12.64 3.96 0.35
CA SER A 109 -13.32 3.18 1.40
C SER A 109 -13.67 1.77 0.92
N GLU A 110 -14.17 1.62 -0.29
CA GLU A 110 -14.48 0.30 -0.87
C GLU A 110 -13.21 -0.52 -1.09
N PHE A 111 -12.14 0.13 -1.51
CA PHE A 111 -10.85 -0.53 -1.69
C PHE A 111 -10.30 -1.06 -0.36
N ILE A 112 -10.36 -0.24 0.71
CA ILE A 112 -9.91 -0.66 2.04
C ILE A 112 -10.76 -1.83 2.55
N GLU A 113 -12.08 -1.77 2.40
CA GLU A 113 -12.97 -2.87 2.78
C GLU A 113 -12.65 -4.16 2.00
N GLY A 114 -12.41 -4.03 0.70
CA GLY A 114 -12.02 -5.15 -0.15
C GLY A 114 -10.69 -5.75 0.26
N LEU A 115 -9.69 -4.92 0.54
CA LEU A 115 -8.41 -5.37 1.06
C LEU A 115 -8.57 -6.11 2.39
N GLY A 116 -9.42 -5.59 3.29
CA GLY A 116 -9.68 -6.22 4.58
C GLY A 116 -10.18 -7.64 4.47
N LYS A 117 -10.94 -7.95 3.43
CA LYS A 117 -11.47 -9.29 3.20
C LYS A 117 -10.42 -10.27 2.68
N ILE A 118 -9.42 -9.78 1.96
CA ILE A 118 -8.44 -10.63 1.27
C ILE A 118 -7.08 -10.70 1.95
N VAL A 119 -6.71 -9.72 2.76
CA VAL A 119 -5.41 -9.71 3.45
C VAL A 119 -5.38 -10.68 4.64
N GLU A 120 -6.53 -11.02 5.21
CA GLU A 120 -6.67 -11.90 6.35
C GLU A 120 -5.80 -11.44 7.54
N ASN A 121 -4.83 -12.26 7.97
CA ASN A 121 -3.92 -11.94 9.07
C ASN A 121 -2.62 -11.26 8.62
N ARG A 122 -2.51 -10.93 7.34
CA ARG A 122 -1.29 -10.29 6.82
C ARG A 122 -1.24 -8.83 7.23
N PRO A 123 -0.07 -8.33 7.65
CA PRO A 123 0.07 -6.91 7.98
C PRO A 123 -0.16 -6.03 6.75
N LEU A 124 -0.96 -4.98 6.92
CA LEU A 124 -1.18 -3.96 5.90
C LEU A 124 -0.70 -2.62 6.42
N THR A 125 0.19 -1.99 5.68
CA THR A 125 0.63 -0.62 5.91
C THR A 125 0.02 0.27 4.83
N ILE A 126 -0.63 1.35 5.23
CA ILE A 126 -1.13 2.37 4.30
C ILE A 126 -0.26 3.61 4.46
N PHE A 127 0.46 3.95 3.39
CA PHE A 127 1.19 5.21 3.31
C PHE A 127 0.31 6.24 2.59
N ASP A 128 -0.16 7.22 3.34
CA ASP A 128 -1.01 8.28 2.80
C ASP A 128 -0.17 9.52 2.50
N SER A 129 0.06 9.79 1.24
CA SER A 129 0.80 10.96 0.76
C SER A 129 -0.11 12.15 0.42
N GLY A 130 -1.42 11.94 0.48
CA GLY A 130 -2.39 13.02 0.27
C GLY A 130 -2.63 13.82 1.55
N ALA A 131 -3.26 15.00 1.42
CA ALA A 131 -3.76 15.75 2.55
C ALA A 131 -5.09 15.14 3.01
N ALA A 132 -5.03 13.95 3.62
CA ALA A 132 -6.24 13.26 4.05
C ALA A 132 -6.89 13.96 5.23
N PRO A 133 -8.16 14.35 5.13
CA PRO A 133 -8.89 14.87 6.28
C PRO A 133 -9.14 13.76 7.32
N ALA A 134 -9.44 14.16 8.55
CA ALA A 134 -9.61 13.23 9.66
C ALA A 134 -10.61 12.09 9.39
N HIS A 135 -11.65 12.34 8.60
CA HIS A 135 -12.65 11.32 8.29
C HIS A 135 -12.13 10.15 7.43
N ALA A 136 -11.11 10.38 6.63
CA ALA A 136 -10.48 9.29 5.87
C ALA A 136 -9.75 8.30 6.79
N LEU A 137 -9.19 8.79 7.89
CA LEU A 137 -8.60 7.92 8.92
C LEU A 137 -9.67 7.08 9.62
N VAL A 138 -10.85 7.63 9.86
CA VAL A 138 -11.97 6.88 10.46
C VAL A 138 -12.38 5.73 9.56
N ALA A 139 -12.44 5.92 8.25
CA ALA A 139 -12.73 4.85 7.31
C ALA A 139 -11.68 3.74 7.36
N ALA A 140 -10.39 4.11 7.42
CA ALA A 140 -9.30 3.16 7.57
C ALA A 140 -9.36 2.43 8.91
N GLU A 141 -9.67 3.12 10.00
CA GLU A 141 -9.85 2.54 11.33
C GLU A 141 -11.02 1.55 11.37
N ASN A 142 -12.14 1.89 10.75
CA ASN A 142 -13.29 0.99 10.67
C ASN A 142 -12.98 -0.27 9.86
N ALA A 143 -12.28 -0.14 8.75
CA ALA A 143 -11.83 -1.27 7.96
C ALA A 143 -10.80 -2.11 8.71
N ALA A 144 -9.96 -1.48 9.52
CA ALA A 144 -8.93 -2.12 10.33
C ALA A 144 -9.49 -2.89 11.54
N ALA A 145 -10.78 -2.76 11.86
CA ALA A 145 -11.39 -3.46 13.00
C ALA A 145 -11.21 -4.99 12.93
N LYS A 146 -10.91 -5.53 11.74
CA LYS A 146 -10.75 -6.96 11.49
C LYS A 146 -9.35 -7.35 11.03
N MET A 147 -8.41 -6.40 10.98
CA MET A 147 -7.05 -6.65 10.48
C MET A 147 -6.04 -5.74 11.18
N THR A 148 -4.75 -6.10 11.12
CA THR A 148 -3.67 -5.26 11.62
C THR A 148 -3.27 -4.25 10.54
N VAL A 149 -3.56 -2.97 10.77
CA VAL A 149 -3.26 -1.90 9.81
C VAL A 149 -2.38 -0.84 10.48
N LYS A 150 -1.33 -0.45 9.78
CA LYS A 150 -0.52 0.72 10.11
C LYS A 150 -0.81 1.80 9.08
N VAL A 151 -1.04 3.02 9.53
CA VAL A 151 -1.19 4.18 8.65
C VAL A 151 -0.02 5.12 8.87
N LEU A 152 0.76 5.37 7.82
CA LEU A 152 1.87 6.31 7.80
C LEU A 152 1.46 7.53 6.99
N ARG A 153 1.75 8.72 7.51
CA ARG A 153 1.49 9.97 6.79
C ARG A 153 2.78 10.63 6.36
N ALA A 154 2.76 11.16 5.13
CA ALA A 154 3.83 12.03 4.64
C ALA A 154 3.64 13.44 5.19
N ASN A 155 4.67 14.01 5.76
CA ASN A 155 4.78 15.45 6.02
C ASN A 155 5.73 16.07 5.00
N GLY A 156 5.39 17.25 4.50
CA GLY A 156 6.03 18.11 3.49
C GLY A 156 7.51 17.95 3.10
N GLY A 157 8.18 16.91 3.49
CA GLY A 157 9.58 16.60 3.16
C GLY A 157 9.96 15.15 3.37
N GLY A 158 9.00 14.27 3.68
CA GLY A 158 9.30 12.85 3.86
C GLY A 158 8.27 12.15 4.74
N ILE A 159 8.55 10.92 5.07
CA ILE A 159 7.75 10.15 6.01
C ILE A 159 7.99 10.73 7.41
N ASP A 160 6.94 11.24 8.04
CA ASP A 160 7.02 11.60 9.43
C ASP A 160 6.93 10.33 10.28
N ALA A 161 8.06 9.91 10.81
CA ALA A 161 8.14 8.76 11.71
C ALA A 161 7.35 8.96 13.01
N GLY A 162 6.89 10.18 13.31
CA GLY A 162 6.11 10.49 14.49
C GLY A 162 4.62 10.17 14.37
N VAL A 163 4.11 9.87 13.18
CA VAL A 163 2.68 9.63 12.97
C VAL A 163 2.47 8.21 12.43
N ILE A 164 2.76 7.24 13.26
CA ILE A 164 2.42 5.84 13.00
C ILE A 164 1.24 5.50 13.88
N ARG A 165 0.10 5.13 13.27
CA ARG A 165 -1.00 4.52 14.00
C ARG A 165 -1.05 3.05 13.62
N ALA A 166 -0.79 2.19 14.60
CA ALA A 166 -1.07 0.77 14.51
C ALA A 166 -2.36 0.50 15.28
N LEU A 167 -3.32 -0.16 14.67
CA LEU A 167 -4.56 -0.56 15.30
C LEU A 167 -4.57 -2.08 15.44
N ASP A 168 -5.02 -2.56 16.59
CA ASP A 168 -5.28 -3.98 16.79
C ASP A 168 -6.70 -4.35 16.33
N GLN A 169 -7.05 -5.65 16.43
CA GLN A 169 -8.37 -6.15 16.05
C GLN A 169 -9.52 -5.57 16.89
N LYS A 170 -9.22 -4.87 17.97
CA LYS A 170 -10.20 -4.25 18.86
C LYS A 170 -10.24 -2.72 18.70
N ASN A 171 -9.65 -2.19 17.66
CA ASN A 171 -9.49 -0.74 17.45
C ASN A 171 -8.73 -0.01 18.56
N SER A 172 -7.95 -0.71 19.34
CA SER A 172 -7.10 -0.07 20.36
C SER A 172 -5.80 0.39 19.73
N PRO A 173 -5.36 1.65 19.98
CA PRO A 173 -4.07 2.10 19.51
C PRO A 173 -2.97 1.26 20.14
N ILE A 174 -2.09 0.72 19.30
CA ILE A 174 -0.90 0.01 19.77
C ILE A 174 0.26 0.99 19.69
N GLY A 175 0.74 1.42 20.79
CA GLY A 175 1.89 2.26 21.11
C GLY A 175 2.66 2.97 20.03
#